data_c238dabdca825bc78ea7c85322cf9145
#
_entry.id   c238dabdca825bc78ea7c85322cf9145
#
_cell.length_a   1.000
_cell.length_b   1.000
_cell.length_c   1.000
_cell.angle_alpha   90.00
_cell.angle_beta   90.00
_cell.angle_gamma   90.00
#
_symmetry.space_group_name_H-M   'P 1'
#
loop_
_entity.id
_entity.type
_entity.pdbx_description
1 polymer ?
#
loop_
_entity_poly.entity_id
_entity_poly.type
_entity_poly.pdbx_seq_one_letter_code
_entity_poly.pdbx_strand_id
1 'polypeptide(L)'
;MKRFLGYGLLGLLAFLLFLLLRAPAGLVVGLFDERLPGLNVQAVDGTVLNGSAWGVSWRDTSIGKLNWNWRPFALLSGWLEFRLDTDDPDAKLMGNVAIRWDRQLRFRDFSGRLPLAKLSELAGQPTPPLRGVVEFDLRELKLNAAGLPQSAAGVVHLLNLHIMLGQPLNLGDFVVQLSPATPEGFQGV
;
A
#
# COMPACT_ATOMS: atom_id res chain seq x y z
N MET A 1 -1.21 -49.07 -1.85
CA MET A 1 -0.70 -48.04 -2.76
C MET A 1 -1.34 -46.66 -2.55
N LYS A 2 -2.69 -46.51 -2.53
CA LYS A 2 -3.36 -45.17 -2.39
C LYS A 2 -2.98 -44.39 -1.11
N ARG A 3 -2.76 -45.08 0.04
CA ARG A 3 -2.39 -44.44 1.32
C ARG A 3 -0.98 -43.86 1.29
N PHE A 4 0.00 -44.52 0.67
CA PHE A 4 1.36 -44.00 0.53
C PHE A 4 1.42 -42.78 -0.37
N LEU A 5 0.60 -42.73 -1.42
CA LEU A 5 0.47 -41.56 -2.28
C LEU A 5 -0.08 -40.35 -1.53
N GLY A 6 -1.03 -40.56 -0.63
CA GLY A 6 -1.59 -39.50 0.23
C GLY A 6 -0.55 -38.92 1.21
N TYR A 7 0.25 -39.75 1.86
CA TYR A 7 1.32 -39.29 2.75
C TYR A 7 2.43 -38.56 1.98
N GLY A 8 2.78 -39.05 0.78
CA GLY A 8 3.75 -38.35 -0.10
C GLY A 8 3.25 -36.98 -0.54
N LEU A 9 1.98 -36.88 -0.92
CA LEU A 9 1.37 -35.59 -1.28
C LEU A 9 1.31 -34.63 -0.11
N LEU A 10 0.94 -35.11 1.08
CA LEU A 10 0.91 -34.31 2.30
C LEU A 10 2.32 -33.80 2.65
N GLY A 11 3.34 -34.67 2.58
CA GLY A 11 4.73 -34.30 2.83
C GLY A 11 5.24 -33.24 1.83
N LEU A 12 4.91 -33.41 0.55
CA LEU A 12 5.26 -32.43 -0.49
C LEU A 12 4.58 -31.07 -0.23
N LEU A 13 3.31 -31.10 0.14
CA LEU A 13 2.54 -29.89 0.44
C LEU A 13 3.08 -29.16 1.68
N ALA A 14 3.41 -29.89 2.72
CA ALA A 14 4.06 -29.37 3.92
C ALA A 14 5.45 -28.77 3.60
N PHE A 15 6.23 -29.44 2.76
CA PHE A 15 7.54 -28.96 2.32
C PHE A 15 7.42 -27.67 1.50
N LEU A 16 6.48 -27.60 0.55
CA LEU A 16 6.24 -26.39 -0.24
C LEU A 16 5.76 -25.24 0.62
N LEU A 17 4.89 -25.51 1.60
CA LEU A 17 4.46 -24.53 2.58
C LEU A 17 5.64 -24.00 3.41
N PHE A 18 6.51 -24.90 3.90
CA PHE A 18 7.71 -24.52 4.64
C PHE A 18 8.64 -23.65 3.79
N LEU A 19 8.85 -24.02 2.52
CA LEU A 19 9.65 -23.24 1.57
C LEU A 19 9.07 -21.83 1.37
N LEU A 20 7.75 -21.71 1.22
CA LEU A 20 7.06 -20.43 1.08
C LEU A 20 7.21 -19.56 2.35
N LEU A 21 7.06 -20.18 3.53
CA LEU A 21 7.19 -19.47 4.81
C LEU A 21 8.60 -18.97 5.08
N ARG A 22 9.62 -19.67 4.53
CA ARG A 22 11.04 -19.35 4.69
C ARG A 22 11.66 -18.65 3.49
N ALA A 23 10.89 -18.38 2.43
CA ALA A 23 11.37 -17.71 1.23
C ALA A 23 11.97 -16.34 1.58
N PRO A 24 13.27 -16.09 1.28
CA PRO A 24 13.89 -14.82 1.57
C PRO A 24 13.27 -13.70 0.73
N ALA A 25 13.06 -12.54 1.35
CA ALA A 25 12.44 -11.39 0.71
C ALA A 25 13.17 -10.89 -0.53
N GLY A 26 14.50 -11.07 -0.58
CA GLY A 26 15.33 -10.70 -1.73
C GLY A 26 14.95 -11.39 -3.04
N LEU A 27 14.37 -12.61 -2.99
CA LEU A 27 13.89 -13.29 -4.20
C LEU A 27 12.72 -12.55 -4.85
N VAL A 28 11.89 -11.93 -4.03
CA VAL A 28 10.70 -11.21 -4.52
C VAL A 28 11.10 -9.87 -5.11
N VAL A 29 12.08 -9.18 -4.52
CA VAL A 29 12.56 -7.90 -5.06
C VAL A 29 13.07 -8.06 -6.47
N GLY A 30 13.87 -9.12 -6.75
CA GLY A 30 14.34 -9.41 -8.11
C GLY A 30 13.21 -9.64 -9.13
N LEU A 31 12.08 -10.22 -8.69
CA LEU A 31 10.91 -10.41 -9.55
C LEU A 31 10.10 -9.13 -9.76
N PHE A 32 10.13 -8.21 -8.80
CA PHE A 32 9.44 -6.93 -8.90
C PHE A 32 10.22 -5.90 -9.71
N ASP A 33 11.55 -5.96 -9.70
CA ASP A 33 12.42 -5.07 -10.48
C ASP A 33 12.09 -5.12 -11.98
N GLU A 34 11.79 -6.33 -12.50
CA GLU A 34 11.35 -6.52 -13.88
C GLU A 34 9.92 -6.04 -14.16
N ARG A 35 9.03 -6.04 -13.16
CA ARG A 35 7.60 -5.77 -13.33
C ARG A 35 7.15 -4.38 -12.92
N LEU A 36 7.93 -3.70 -12.11
CA LEU A 36 7.64 -2.37 -11.57
C LEU A 36 8.81 -1.42 -11.90
N PRO A 37 8.91 -0.97 -13.16
CA PRO A 37 9.95 -0.03 -13.55
C PRO A 37 9.82 1.26 -12.75
N GLY A 38 10.89 1.63 -12.06
CA GLY A 38 10.93 2.78 -11.16
C GLY A 38 10.87 2.46 -9.66
N LEU A 39 10.67 1.20 -9.28
CA LEU A 39 10.89 0.76 -7.91
C LEU A 39 12.38 0.49 -7.72
N ASN A 40 13.00 1.15 -6.75
CA ASN A 40 14.38 0.89 -6.35
C ASN A 40 14.39 0.53 -4.86
N VAL A 41 15.17 -0.48 -4.50
CA VAL A 41 15.30 -0.96 -3.12
C VAL A 41 16.77 -1.23 -2.85
N GLN A 42 17.35 -0.55 -1.85
CA GLN A 42 18.78 -0.67 -1.56
C GLN A 42 19.11 -1.94 -0.80
N ALA A 43 18.30 -2.30 0.18
CA ALA A 43 18.51 -3.49 0.99
C ALA A 43 17.18 -4.08 1.45
N VAL A 44 17.15 -5.41 1.58
CA VAL A 44 15.96 -6.14 2.05
C VAL A 44 16.39 -7.18 3.06
N ASP A 45 15.64 -7.30 4.14
CA ASP A 45 15.83 -8.30 5.18
C ASP A 45 14.53 -9.02 5.52
N GLY A 46 14.68 -10.26 6.02
CA GLY A 46 13.56 -11.09 6.40
C GLY A 46 13.04 -12.00 5.29
N THR A 47 11.76 -12.33 5.38
CA THR A 47 11.07 -13.24 4.45
C THR A 47 10.02 -12.50 3.61
N VAL A 48 9.53 -13.16 2.58
CA VAL A 48 8.40 -12.67 1.75
C VAL A 48 7.19 -12.31 2.59
N LEU A 49 6.97 -13.03 3.69
CA LEU A 49 5.80 -12.83 4.55
C LEU A 49 6.03 -11.77 5.63
N ASN A 50 7.26 -11.68 6.15
CA ASN A 50 7.59 -10.72 7.21
C ASN A 50 8.99 -10.19 6.97
N GLY A 51 9.12 -8.91 6.72
CA GLY A 51 10.42 -8.33 6.42
C GLY A 51 10.41 -6.82 6.43
N SER A 52 11.54 -6.27 6.05
CA SER A 52 11.75 -4.85 5.90
C SER A 52 12.63 -4.56 4.68
N ALA A 53 12.39 -3.42 4.04
CA ALA A 53 13.18 -2.90 2.95
C ALA A 53 13.67 -1.50 3.30
N TRP A 54 14.94 -1.21 3.01
CA TRP A 54 15.56 0.09 3.23
C TRP A 54 15.87 0.76 1.90
N GLY A 55 15.85 2.10 1.93
CA GLY A 55 16.12 2.90 0.75
C GLY A 55 15.12 2.62 -0.37
N VAL A 56 13.87 2.38 0.01
CA VAL A 56 12.80 2.19 -0.98
C VAL A 56 12.52 3.53 -1.64
N SER A 57 12.58 3.55 -2.96
CA SER A 57 12.17 4.70 -3.77
C SER A 57 11.31 4.27 -4.93
N TRP A 58 10.36 5.11 -5.29
CA TRP A 58 9.48 4.94 -6.43
C TRP A 58 9.61 6.15 -7.34
N ARG A 59 10.04 5.94 -8.61
CA ARG A 59 10.28 7.02 -9.59
C ARG A 59 11.10 8.16 -8.99
N ASP A 60 12.23 7.80 -8.34
CA ASP A 60 13.17 8.72 -7.68
C ASP A 60 12.63 9.40 -6.40
N THR A 61 11.36 9.17 -6.04
CA THR A 61 10.79 9.68 -4.78
C THR A 61 11.06 8.69 -3.64
N SER A 62 11.78 9.12 -2.62
CA SER A 62 12.07 8.29 -1.45
C SER A 62 10.80 7.97 -0.66
N ILE A 63 10.63 6.70 -0.33
CA ILE A 63 9.59 6.20 0.58
C ILE A 63 10.21 5.86 1.95
N GLY A 64 11.56 5.75 1.99
CA GLY A 64 12.31 5.44 3.20
C GLY A 64 12.35 3.95 3.50
N LYS A 65 12.12 3.58 4.75
CA LYS A 65 12.04 2.18 5.20
C LYS A 65 10.60 1.71 5.13
N LEU A 66 10.38 0.55 4.53
CA LEU A 66 9.10 -0.13 4.46
C LEU A 66 9.19 -1.44 5.24
N ASN A 67 8.30 -1.63 6.21
CA ASN A 67 8.12 -2.89 6.91
C ASN A 67 6.82 -3.54 6.47
N TRP A 68 6.81 -4.87 6.34
CA TRP A 68 5.60 -5.63 6.05
C TRP A 68 5.48 -6.84 6.95
N ASN A 69 4.24 -7.16 7.28
CA ASN A 69 3.91 -8.30 8.11
C ASN A 69 2.64 -8.96 7.59
N TRP A 70 2.74 -10.23 7.23
CA TRP A 70 1.62 -11.01 6.72
C TRP A 70 0.58 -11.31 7.80
N ARG A 71 -0.68 -11.26 7.42
CA ARG A 71 -1.83 -11.57 8.28
C ARG A 71 -2.52 -12.85 7.80
N PRO A 72 -2.13 -14.04 8.31
CA PRO A 72 -2.58 -15.33 7.80
C PRO A 72 -4.09 -15.54 7.88
N PHE A 73 -4.74 -15.01 8.90
CA PHE A 73 -6.19 -15.18 9.09
C PHE A 73 -7.04 -14.54 8.00
N ALA A 74 -6.52 -13.58 7.27
CA ALA A 74 -7.20 -12.97 6.14
C ALA A 74 -7.42 -13.96 4.98
N LEU A 75 -6.57 -14.99 4.86
CA LEU A 75 -6.73 -16.06 3.87
C LEU A 75 -8.04 -16.83 4.04
N LEU A 76 -8.57 -16.95 5.25
CA LEU A 76 -9.86 -17.62 5.50
C LEU A 76 -11.02 -16.90 4.79
N SER A 77 -10.86 -15.60 4.52
CA SER A 77 -11.81 -14.79 3.76
C SER A 77 -11.40 -14.57 2.28
N GLY A 78 -10.38 -15.31 1.80
CA GLY A 78 -9.89 -15.24 0.43
C GLY A 78 -9.04 -14.00 0.11
N TRP A 79 -8.48 -13.35 1.14
CA TRP A 79 -7.61 -12.19 1.00
C TRP A 79 -6.17 -12.48 1.43
N LEU A 80 -5.21 -12.12 0.62
CA LEU A 80 -3.81 -12.06 1.01
C LEU A 80 -3.55 -10.66 1.59
N GLU A 81 -3.42 -10.57 2.91
CA GLU A 81 -3.34 -9.29 3.61
C GLU A 81 -1.98 -9.11 4.28
N PHE A 82 -1.42 -7.92 4.14
CA PHE A 82 -0.19 -7.48 4.79
C PHE A 82 -0.45 -6.20 5.57
N ARG A 83 0.10 -6.13 6.76
CA ARG A 83 0.28 -4.86 7.45
C ARG A 83 1.54 -4.20 6.93
N LEU A 84 1.41 -2.97 6.48
CA LEU A 84 2.50 -2.12 6.01
C LEU A 84 2.74 -0.99 6.99
N ASP A 85 4.00 -0.62 7.17
CA ASP A 85 4.42 0.51 7.99
C ASP A 85 5.67 1.14 7.34
N THR A 86 5.65 2.45 7.11
CA THR A 86 6.81 3.18 6.61
C THR A 86 7.42 4.01 7.72
N ASP A 87 8.74 4.05 7.75
CA ASP A 87 9.51 4.87 8.67
C ASP A 87 10.31 5.90 7.85
N ASP A 88 9.58 6.89 7.34
CA ASP A 88 10.14 8.05 6.63
C ASP A 88 9.76 9.31 7.42
N PRO A 89 10.71 10.22 7.71
CA PRO A 89 10.44 11.45 8.45
C PRO A 89 9.36 12.33 7.79
N ASP A 90 9.31 12.32 6.44
CA ASP A 90 8.44 13.18 5.66
C ASP A 90 7.15 12.48 5.18
N ALA A 91 7.09 11.15 5.28
CA ALA A 91 5.96 10.38 4.79
C ALA A 91 5.71 9.14 5.65
N LYS A 92 4.92 9.32 6.69
CA LYS A 92 4.53 8.21 7.55
C LYS A 92 3.24 7.60 7.05
N LEU A 93 3.30 6.32 6.69
CA LEU A 93 2.16 5.54 6.20
C LEU A 93 2.07 4.26 7.01
N MET A 94 0.88 3.91 7.46
CA MET A 94 0.64 2.63 8.12
C MET A 94 -0.77 2.11 7.82
N GLY A 95 -0.93 0.80 7.73
CA GLY A 95 -2.24 0.18 7.55
C GLY A 95 -2.17 -1.24 7.01
N ASN A 96 -3.33 -1.77 6.66
CA ASN A 96 -3.45 -3.11 6.12
C ASN A 96 -3.80 -3.03 4.64
N VAL A 97 -3.03 -3.70 3.81
CA VAL A 97 -3.26 -3.81 2.36
C VAL A 97 -3.53 -5.26 2.02
N ALA A 98 -4.63 -5.52 1.37
CA ALA A 98 -5.04 -6.86 0.99
C ALA A 98 -5.30 -6.93 -0.52
N ILE A 99 -4.87 -8.04 -1.12
CA ILE A 99 -5.12 -8.37 -2.52
C ILE A 99 -5.90 -9.67 -2.60
N ARG A 100 -6.82 -9.74 -3.55
CA ARG A 100 -7.57 -10.93 -3.89
C ARG A 100 -7.12 -11.46 -5.24
N TRP A 101 -7.39 -12.75 -5.54
CA TRP A 101 -7.01 -13.38 -6.82
C TRP A 101 -7.61 -12.71 -8.06
N ASP A 102 -8.78 -12.07 -7.94
CA ASP A 102 -9.44 -11.26 -8.98
C ASP A 102 -8.82 -9.85 -9.13
N ARG A 103 -7.64 -9.61 -8.51
CA ARG A 103 -6.88 -8.36 -8.50
C ARG A 103 -7.61 -7.18 -7.83
N GLN A 104 -8.64 -7.44 -7.03
CA GLN A 104 -9.18 -6.41 -6.16
C GLN A 104 -8.19 -6.07 -5.07
N LEU A 105 -8.03 -4.78 -4.79
CA LEU A 105 -7.23 -4.26 -3.68
C LEU A 105 -8.15 -3.72 -2.59
N ARG A 106 -7.78 -3.95 -1.34
CA ARG A 106 -8.47 -3.42 -0.18
C ARG A 106 -7.46 -2.86 0.81
N PHE A 107 -7.67 -1.61 1.17
CA PHE A 107 -6.94 -0.94 2.23
C PHE A 107 -7.85 -0.84 3.44
N ARG A 108 -7.36 -1.20 4.62
CA ARG A 108 -8.09 -1.10 5.88
C ARG A 108 -7.23 -0.47 6.96
N ASP A 109 -7.86 0.41 7.76
CA ASP A 109 -7.17 1.13 8.83
C ASP A 109 -5.86 1.74 8.30
N PHE A 110 -5.97 2.37 7.12
CA PHE A 110 -4.82 2.90 6.39
C PHE A 110 -4.73 4.40 6.62
N SER A 111 -3.75 4.78 7.42
CA SER A 111 -3.52 6.17 7.80
C SER A 111 -2.15 6.64 7.36
N GLY A 112 -2.03 7.94 7.18
CA GLY A 112 -0.74 8.51 6.80
C GLY A 112 -0.73 10.01 6.74
N ARG A 113 0.49 10.53 6.69
CA ARG A 113 0.79 11.94 6.53
C ARG A 113 1.92 12.09 5.55
N LEU A 114 1.74 12.90 4.52
CA LEU A 114 2.78 13.18 3.53
C LEU A 114 2.58 14.54 2.87
N PRO A 115 3.68 15.20 2.42
CA PRO A 115 3.60 16.41 1.61
C PRO A 115 2.83 16.16 0.30
N LEU A 116 1.99 17.10 -0.10
CA LEU A 116 1.21 17.02 -1.34
C LEU A 116 2.12 16.90 -2.59
N ALA A 117 3.28 17.53 -2.56
CA ALA A 117 4.29 17.38 -3.61
C ALA A 117 4.75 15.94 -3.77
N LYS A 118 5.05 15.26 -2.65
CA LYS A 118 5.48 13.86 -2.64
C LYS A 118 4.37 12.92 -3.15
N LEU A 119 3.11 13.22 -2.84
CA LEU A 119 1.97 12.47 -3.36
C LEU A 119 1.86 12.55 -4.88
N SER A 120 2.02 13.75 -5.47
CA SER A 120 1.97 13.94 -6.93
C SER A 120 3.14 13.24 -7.64
N GLU A 121 4.33 13.29 -7.06
CA GLU A 121 5.51 12.57 -7.57
C GLU A 121 5.28 11.05 -7.57
N LEU A 122 4.79 10.49 -6.46
CA LEU A 122 4.45 9.07 -6.36
C LEU A 122 3.37 8.66 -7.37
N ALA A 123 2.40 9.53 -7.64
CA ALA A 123 1.37 9.32 -8.65
C ALA A 123 1.91 9.47 -10.09
N GLY A 124 3.15 9.94 -10.27
CA GLY A 124 3.74 10.20 -11.57
C GLY A 124 3.11 11.37 -12.32
N GLN A 125 2.51 12.30 -11.57
CA GLN A 125 1.93 13.52 -12.10
C GLN A 125 2.89 14.70 -11.90
N PRO A 126 2.86 15.70 -12.79
CA PRO A 126 3.66 16.91 -12.59
C PRO A 126 3.27 17.56 -11.25
N THR A 127 4.27 17.96 -10.47
CA THR A 127 4.04 18.61 -9.18
C THR A 127 3.25 19.90 -9.41
N PRO A 128 2.02 20.01 -8.90
CA PRO A 128 1.25 21.24 -9.04
C PRO A 128 1.92 22.39 -8.26
N PRO A 129 1.65 23.66 -8.61
CA PRO A 129 2.12 24.79 -7.83
C PRO A 129 1.49 24.88 -6.43
N LEU A 130 0.77 23.85 -6.03
CA LEU A 130 0.08 23.71 -4.76
C LEU A 130 0.97 23.00 -3.76
N ARG A 131 1.17 23.59 -2.59
CA ARG A 131 1.91 23.05 -1.48
C ARG A 131 0.98 22.83 -0.29
N GLY A 132 1.34 21.88 0.57
CA GLY A 132 0.57 21.53 1.75
C GLY A 132 0.91 20.12 2.22
N VAL A 133 0.20 19.68 3.24
CA VAL A 133 0.33 18.34 3.82
C VAL A 133 -1.02 17.64 3.71
N VAL A 134 -0.99 16.40 3.27
CA VAL A 134 -2.16 15.51 3.27
C VAL A 134 -2.03 14.57 4.47
N GLU A 135 -3.02 14.60 5.34
CA GLU A 135 -3.24 13.58 6.37
C GLU A 135 -4.51 12.81 6.03
N PHE A 136 -4.45 11.51 6.10
CA PHE A 136 -5.62 10.69 5.83
C PHE A 136 -5.76 9.55 6.84
N ASP A 137 -7.00 9.24 7.15
CA ASP A 137 -7.38 8.09 7.97
C ASP A 137 -8.52 7.35 7.23
N LEU A 138 -8.15 6.30 6.51
CA LEU A 138 -9.07 5.50 5.70
C LEU A 138 -9.44 4.23 6.47
N ARG A 139 -10.68 4.14 6.91
CA ARG A 139 -11.21 2.91 7.51
C ARG A 139 -11.27 1.78 6.49
N GLU A 140 -11.75 2.10 5.29
CA GLU A 140 -11.76 1.15 4.17
C GLU A 140 -11.68 1.90 2.84
N LEU A 141 -10.84 1.38 1.93
CA LEU A 141 -10.81 1.75 0.52
C LEU A 141 -10.74 0.47 -0.30
N LYS A 142 -11.68 0.25 -1.19
CA LYS A 142 -11.68 -0.87 -2.14
C LYS A 142 -11.46 -0.35 -3.55
N LEU A 143 -10.52 -0.98 -4.24
CA LEU A 143 -10.25 -0.75 -5.66
C LEU A 143 -10.57 -2.00 -6.45
N ASN A 144 -11.13 -1.81 -7.64
CA ASN A 144 -11.34 -2.92 -8.58
C ASN A 144 -10.02 -3.31 -9.27
N ALA A 145 -10.07 -4.33 -10.15
CA ALA A 145 -8.90 -4.79 -10.90
C ALA A 145 -8.28 -3.73 -11.83
N ALA A 146 -9.01 -2.69 -12.17
CA ALA A 146 -8.53 -1.55 -12.95
C ALA A 146 -7.95 -0.41 -12.08
N GLY A 147 -7.90 -0.60 -10.73
CA GLY A 147 -7.44 0.42 -9.80
C GLY A 147 -8.44 1.54 -9.51
N LEU A 148 -9.69 1.41 -9.98
CA LEU A 148 -10.74 2.40 -9.73
C LEU A 148 -11.40 2.17 -8.38
N PRO A 149 -11.70 3.23 -7.60
CA PRO A 149 -12.34 3.09 -6.31
C PRO A 149 -13.78 2.59 -6.46
N GLN A 150 -14.12 1.52 -5.72
CA GLN A 150 -15.45 0.96 -5.60
C GLN A 150 -16.16 1.46 -4.34
N SER A 151 -15.42 1.60 -3.26
CA SER A 151 -15.90 2.19 -2.02
C SER A 151 -14.75 2.84 -1.27
N ALA A 152 -15.05 3.95 -0.60
CA ALA A 152 -14.10 4.62 0.27
C ALA A 152 -14.83 5.09 1.53
N ALA A 153 -14.22 4.90 2.69
CA ALA A 153 -14.71 5.39 3.97
C ALA A 153 -13.55 5.89 4.80
N GLY A 154 -13.62 7.13 5.26
CA GLY A 154 -12.54 7.73 6.05
C GLY A 154 -12.59 9.25 6.00
N VAL A 155 -11.49 9.86 6.42
CA VAL A 155 -11.31 11.31 6.42
C VAL A 155 -9.97 11.66 5.80
N VAL A 156 -9.95 12.71 5.01
CA VAL A 156 -8.72 13.30 4.44
C VAL A 156 -8.66 14.75 4.86
N HIS A 157 -7.58 15.13 5.52
CA HIS A 157 -7.26 16.49 5.89
C HIS A 157 -6.20 17.03 4.94
N LEU A 158 -6.47 18.17 4.33
CA LEU A 158 -5.52 18.92 3.53
C LEU A 158 -5.11 20.14 4.37
N LEU A 159 -3.88 20.17 4.83
CA LEU A 159 -3.40 21.15 5.80
C LEU A 159 -2.42 22.12 5.15
N ASN A 160 -2.53 23.39 5.56
CA ASN A 160 -1.62 24.46 5.12
C ASN A 160 -1.52 24.56 3.60
N LEU A 161 -2.66 24.47 2.90
CA LEU A 161 -2.67 24.61 1.46
C LEU A 161 -2.32 26.03 1.02
N HIS A 162 -1.36 26.16 0.14
CA HIS A 162 -0.98 27.42 -0.47
C HIS A 162 -0.51 27.22 -1.92
N ILE A 163 -0.82 28.18 -2.75
CA ILE A 163 -0.42 28.22 -4.16
C ILE A 163 0.76 29.18 -4.30
N MET A 164 1.78 28.76 -5.07
CA MET A 164 2.96 29.57 -5.41
C MET A 164 2.79 30.15 -6.82
N LEU A 165 2.11 31.28 -6.91
CA LEU A 165 1.91 32.04 -8.16
C LEU A 165 2.54 33.45 -8.02
N GLY A 166 3.86 33.48 -7.81
CA GLY A 166 4.61 34.74 -7.56
C GLY A 166 4.54 35.17 -6.10
N GLN A 167 3.36 35.40 -5.53
CA GLN A 167 3.15 35.54 -4.09
C GLN A 167 2.41 34.32 -3.55
N PRO A 168 2.77 33.83 -2.33
CA PRO A 168 2.07 32.70 -1.75
C PRO A 168 0.64 33.08 -1.36
N LEU A 169 -0.33 32.45 -2.01
CA LEU A 169 -1.73 32.56 -1.67
C LEU A 169 -2.12 31.42 -0.71
N ASN A 170 -2.43 31.76 0.51
CA ASN A 170 -2.88 30.79 1.51
C ASN A 170 -4.36 30.43 1.28
N LEU A 171 -4.64 29.14 1.10
CA LEU A 171 -5.99 28.60 0.91
C LEU A 171 -6.57 28.06 2.21
N GLY A 172 -5.73 27.85 3.25
CA GLY A 172 -6.15 27.28 4.53
C GLY A 172 -6.21 25.76 4.55
N ASP A 173 -7.03 25.24 5.43
CA ASP A 173 -7.19 23.81 5.69
C ASP A 173 -8.55 23.32 5.16
N PHE A 174 -8.56 22.11 4.61
CA PHE A 174 -9.77 21.46 4.10
C PHE A 174 -9.90 20.07 4.71
N VAL A 175 -11.16 19.66 4.95
CA VAL A 175 -11.50 18.32 5.42
C VAL A 175 -12.45 17.69 4.42
N VAL A 176 -12.07 16.52 3.91
CA VAL A 176 -12.90 15.73 3.01
C VAL A 176 -13.32 14.45 3.73
N GLN A 177 -14.61 14.29 3.94
CA GLN A 177 -15.17 13.06 4.48
C GLN A 177 -15.53 12.13 3.33
N LEU A 178 -15.01 10.90 3.39
CA LEU A 178 -15.32 9.84 2.43
C LEU A 178 -16.36 8.92 3.05
N SER A 179 -17.53 8.84 2.41
CA SER A 179 -18.59 7.90 2.78
C SER A 179 -18.64 6.75 1.78
N PRO A 180 -18.90 5.51 2.23
CA PRO A 180 -19.08 4.40 1.30
C PRO A 180 -20.21 4.76 0.32
N ALA A 181 -19.98 4.53 -0.97
CA ALA A 181 -20.98 4.77 -2.00
C ALA A 181 -22.24 3.94 -1.68
N THR A 182 -23.35 4.61 -1.45
CA THR A 182 -24.68 4.05 -1.68
C THR A 182 -24.83 3.81 -3.19
N PRO A 183 -25.68 2.86 -3.65
CA PRO A 183 -25.75 2.48 -5.08
C PRO A 183 -26.09 3.63 -6.05
N GLU A 184 -26.20 4.85 -5.59
CA GLU A 184 -26.51 6.06 -6.38
C GLU A 184 -25.32 7.04 -6.58
N GLY A 185 -24.09 6.62 -6.33
CA GLY A 185 -22.90 7.45 -6.59
C GLY A 185 -22.24 8.06 -5.35
N PHE A 186 -21.02 8.58 -5.53
CA PHE A 186 -20.30 9.30 -4.48
C PHE A 186 -21.00 10.63 -4.18
N GLN A 187 -21.50 10.81 -2.98
CA GLN A 187 -21.88 12.12 -2.46
C GLN A 187 -20.70 12.67 -1.65
N GLY A 188 -20.04 13.70 -2.19
CA GLY A 188 -19.17 14.58 -1.43
C GLY A 188 -20.05 15.64 -0.73
N VAL A 189 -19.86 15.79 0.56
CA VAL A 189 -20.39 16.92 1.33
C VAL A 189 -19.22 17.81 1.72
#